data_15164de7eae55559e9fb5ab5949d9785
#
_entry.id   15164de7eae55559e9fb5ab5949d9785
#
_cell.length_a   1.000
_cell.length_b   1.000
_cell.length_c   1.000
_cell.angle_alpha   90.00
_cell.angle_beta   90.00
_cell.angle_gamma   90.00
#
_symmetry.space_group_name_H-M   'P 1'
#
loop_
_entity.id
_entity.type
_entity.pdbx_description
1 polymer ?
#
loop_
_entity_poly.entity_id
_entity_poly.type
_entity_poly.pdbx_seq_one_letter_code
_entity_poly.pdbx_strand_id
1 'polypeptide(L)'
;LRLFRAQGYEATTLDAIAAEAGISRRTFFHYFKSKDDILLSLQSGPGEALAAALAARHEGLTPFAAVRGAMLALVAQYPPDELIALDRLMRSSEAIQARKQASYARDEALVLEALRTHWPEKSDTHLRMVAMLAIGVSRVALDGWNKNGGGRPLADFLAEGFDAIEAVGGQQSG
;
A
#
# COMPACT_ATOMS: atom_id res chain seq x y z
N LEU A 1 2.01 -13.17 9.94
CA LEU A 1 0.77 -13.51 9.24
C LEU A 1 0.30 -14.95 9.50
N ARG A 2 1.21 -15.97 9.51
CA ARG A 2 0.87 -17.38 9.67
C ARG A 2 -0.01 -17.67 10.90
N LEU A 3 0.35 -17.14 12.07
CA LEU A 3 -0.43 -17.31 13.31
C LEU A 3 -1.81 -16.67 13.22
N PHE A 4 -1.90 -15.46 12.69
CA PHE A 4 -3.18 -14.79 12.49
C PHE A 4 -4.12 -15.55 11.55
N ARG A 5 -3.57 -16.23 10.54
CA ARG A 5 -4.35 -17.11 9.65
C ARG A 5 -4.83 -18.38 10.36
N ALA A 6 -3.96 -18.98 11.17
CA ALA A 6 -4.23 -20.28 11.80
C ALA A 6 -5.27 -20.18 12.92
N GLN A 7 -5.24 -19.15 13.74
CA GLN A 7 -6.04 -19.04 14.96
C GLN A 7 -6.85 -17.74 15.08
N GLY A 8 -6.76 -16.84 14.07
CA GLY A 8 -7.45 -15.56 14.06
C GLY A 8 -6.72 -14.47 14.86
N TYR A 9 -7.16 -13.22 14.66
CA TYR A 9 -6.54 -12.06 15.29
C TYR A 9 -6.68 -12.04 16.80
N GLU A 10 -7.89 -12.30 17.31
CA GLU A 10 -8.19 -12.22 18.74
C GLU A 10 -7.45 -13.29 19.55
N ALA A 11 -7.40 -14.52 19.06
CA ALA A 11 -6.74 -15.62 19.75
C ALA A 11 -5.21 -15.57 19.66
N THR A 12 -4.64 -14.78 18.75
CA THR A 12 -3.18 -14.66 18.61
C THR A 12 -2.61 -13.73 19.67
N THR A 13 -1.63 -14.20 20.43
CA THR A 13 -0.94 -13.41 21.46
C THR A 13 0.40 -12.89 20.97
N LEU A 14 0.86 -11.76 21.54
CA LEU A 14 2.20 -11.21 21.25
C LEU A 14 3.32 -12.22 21.62
N ASP A 15 3.11 -12.98 22.67
CA ASP A 15 4.05 -14.04 23.10
C ASP A 15 4.17 -15.16 22.07
N ALA A 16 3.04 -15.60 21.50
CA ALA A 16 3.03 -16.60 20.43
C ALA A 16 3.75 -16.09 19.18
N ILE A 17 3.56 -14.79 18.84
CA ILE A 17 4.24 -14.17 17.70
C ILE A 17 5.75 -14.06 17.94
N ALA A 18 6.18 -13.68 19.15
CA ALA A 18 7.58 -13.60 19.50
C ALA A 18 8.27 -14.99 19.44
N ALA A 19 7.60 -16.02 19.97
CA ALA A 19 8.06 -17.40 19.90
C ALA A 19 8.19 -17.91 18.47
N GLU A 20 7.18 -17.63 17.62
CA GLU A 20 7.17 -17.98 16.21
C GLU A 20 8.29 -17.28 15.42
N ALA A 21 8.62 -16.02 15.79
CA ALA A 21 9.70 -15.26 15.20
C ALA A 21 11.09 -15.69 15.71
N GLY A 22 11.17 -16.58 16.68
CA GLY A 22 12.45 -17.04 17.27
C GLY A 22 13.22 -15.97 18.04
N ILE A 23 12.55 -14.91 18.51
CA ILE A 23 13.15 -13.83 19.25
C ILE A 23 12.66 -13.78 20.69
N SER A 24 13.50 -13.22 21.61
CA SER A 24 13.13 -13.14 23.03
C SER A 24 11.91 -12.22 23.20
N ARG A 25 11.06 -12.54 24.19
CA ARG A 25 9.94 -11.68 24.58
C ARG A 25 10.37 -10.23 24.81
N ARG A 26 11.48 -10.01 25.51
CA ARG A 26 12.03 -8.69 25.79
C ARG A 26 12.36 -7.92 24.52
N THR A 27 13.02 -8.57 23.55
CA THR A 27 13.38 -7.99 22.26
C THR A 27 12.13 -7.64 21.49
N PHE A 28 11.16 -8.55 21.45
CA PHE A 28 9.90 -8.36 20.74
C PHE A 28 9.11 -7.16 21.28
N PHE A 29 8.91 -7.08 22.61
CA PHE A 29 8.17 -5.97 23.25
C PHE A 29 8.91 -4.62 23.23
N HIS A 30 10.20 -4.61 22.89
CA HIS A 30 10.91 -3.38 22.59
C HIS A 30 10.43 -2.72 21.29
N TYR A 31 10.10 -3.55 20.27
CA TYR A 31 9.67 -3.07 18.95
C TYR A 31 8.15 -2.96 18.81
N PHE A 32 7.39 -3.89 19.39
CA PHE A 32 5.93 -3.99 19.22
C PHE A 32 5.24 -4.02 20.58
N LYS A 33 4.38 -3.04 20.81
CA LYS A 33 3.62 -2.93 22.07
C LYS A 33 2.20 -3.50 21.97
N SER A 34 1.71 -3.71 20.74
CA SER A 34 0.37 -4.24 20.46
C SER A 34 0.38 -5.12 19.22
N LYS A 35 -0.67 -5.93 19.03
CA LYS A 35 -0.91 -6.65 17.77
C LYS A 35 -1.13 -5.67 16.61
N ASP A 36 -1.76 -4.53 16.91
CA ASP A 36 -1.99 -3.47 15.93
C ASP A 36 -0.68 -2.88 15.42
N ASP A 37 0.33 -2.71 16.29
CA ASP A 37 1.65 -2.21 15.87
C ASP A 37 2.32 -3.14 14.85
N ILE A 38 2.14 -4.45 15.01
CA ILE A 38 2.65 -5.45 14.06
C ILE A 38 1.93 -5.32 12.72
N LEU A 39 0.59 -5.24 12.75
CA LEU A 39 -0.19 -5.08 11.53
C LEU A 39 0.14 -3.80 10.79
N LEU A 40 0.33 -2.73 11.55
CA LEU A 40 0.74 -1.44 10.98
C LEU A 40 2.16 -1.48 10.40
N SER A 41 3.09 -2.21 11.02
CA SER A 41 4.42 -2.38 10.45
C SER A 41 4.39 -3.14 9.12
N LEU A 42 3.44 -4.05 8.94
CA LEU A 42 3.20 -4.70 7.64
C LEU A 42 2.60 -3.74 6.60
N GLN A 43 1.98 -2.65 7.04
CA GLN A 43 1.43 -1.60 6.17
C GLN A 43 2.35 -0.40 5.99
N SER A 44 3.36 -0.21 6.84
CA SER A 44 4.26 0.94 6.71
C SER A 44 5.22 0.85 5.51
N GLY A 45 5.11 -0.20 4.70
CA GLY A 45 5.94 -0.40 3.53
C GLY A 45 5.41 0.05 2.17
N PRO A 46 4.07 0.23 1.92
CA PRO A 46 3.62 0.53 0.56
C PRO A 46 4.16 1.84 0.01
N GLY A 47 4.14 2.92 0.78
CA GLY A 47 4.71 4.20 0.36
C GLY A 47 6.23 4.15 0.19
N GLU A 48 6.93 3.51 1.12
CA GLU A 48 8.39 3.31 1.04
C GLU A 48 8.76 2.40 -0.13
N ALA A 49 8.02 1.31 -0.34
CA ALA A 49 8.24 0.40 -1.46
C ALA A 49 7.98 1.08 -2.81
N LEU A 50 6.93 1.90 -2.90
CA LEU A 50 6.64 2.67 -4.11
C LEU A 50 7.71 3.72 -4.37
N ALA A 51 8.16 4.46 -3.36
CA ALA A 51 9.25 5.41 -3.48
C ALA A 51 10.56 4.75 -3.96
N ALA A 52 10.90 3.58 -3.41
CA ALA A 52 12.06 2.80 -3.85
C ALA A 52 11.89 2.26 -5.28
N ALA A 53 10.71 1.83 -5.67
CA ALA A 53 10.43 1.35 -7.02
C ALA A 53 10.52 2.49 -8.07
N LEU A 54 10.11 3.71 -7.70
CA LEU A 54 10.28 4.91 -8.55
C LEU A 54 11.75 5.24 -8.76
N ALA A 55 12.58 5.14 -7.73
CA ALA A 55 14.02 5.34 -7.84
C ALA A 55 14.69 4.37 -8.82
N ALA A 56 14.18 3.15 -8.94
CA ALA A 56 14.76 2.11 -9.77
C ALA A 56 14.34 2.15 -11.26
N ARG A 57 13.21 2.80 -11.59
CA ARG A 57 12.58 2.70 -12.93
C ARG A 57 11.85 3.97 -13.35
N HIS A 58 12.55 5.08 -13.51
CA HIS A 58 11.91 6.35 -13.90
C HIS A 58 12.39 6.91 -15.26
N GLU A 59 13.50 6.41 -15.81
CA GLU A 59 14.07 6.98 -17.04
C GLU A 59 13.09 6.92 -18.22
N GLY A 60 12.91 8.05 -18.88
CA GLY A 60 12.06 8.19 -20.06
C GLY A 60 10.54 8.13 -19.80
N LEU A 61 10.11 7.98 -18.55
CA LEU A 61 8.70 7.94 -18.19
C LEU A 61 8.20 9.28 -17.66
N THR A 62 6.90 9.55 -17.84
CA THR A 62 6.22 10.61 -17.10
C THR A 62 6.05 10.20 -15.63
N PRO A 63 5.95 11.14 -14.67
CA PRO A 63 5.69 10.82 -13.27
C PRO A 63 4.49 9.88 -13.07
N PHE A 64 3.40 10.12 -13.78
CA PHE A 64 2.18 9.32 -13.71
C PHE A 64 2.40 7.88 -14.24
N ALA A 65 3.04 7.73 -15.41
CA ALA A 65 3.33 6.42 -15.98
C ALA A 65 4.29 5.60 -15.10
N ALA A 66 5.28 6.25 -14.50
CA ALA A 66 6.22 5.60 -13.59
C ALA A 66 5.52 5.09 -12.32
N VAL A 67 4.67 5.92 -11.72
CA VAL A 67 3.85 5.52 -10.54
C VAL A 67 2.94 4.35 -10.89
N ARG A 68 2.19 4.41 -12.01
CA ARG A 68 1.35 3.31 -12.49
C ARG A 68 2.14 2.01 -12.62
N GLY A 69 3.25 2.05 -13.35
CA GLY A 69 4.10 0.87 -13.57
C GLY A 69 4.68 0.29 -12.28
N ALA A 70 5.16 1.15 -11.37
CA ALA A 70 5.69 0.74 -10.09
C ALA A 70 4.63 0.08 -9.19
N MET A 71 3.43 0.65 -9.12
CA MET A 71 2.34 0.08 -8.31
C MET A 71 1.87 -1.27 -8.83
N LEU A 72 1.70 -1.43 -10.13
CA LEU A 72 1.33 -2.72 -10.74
C LEU A 72 2.42 -3.78 -10.50
N ALA A 73 3.69 -3.41 -10.64
CA ALA A 73 4.81 -4.32 -10.39
C ALA A 73 4.91 -4.74 -8.91
N LEU A 74 4.64 -3.83 -7.97
CA LEU A 74 4.65 -4.13 -6.54
C LEU A 74 3.55 -5.12 -6.16
N VAL A 75 2.33 -4.89 -6.62
CA VAL A 75 1.20 -5.78 -6.30
C VAL A 75 1.39 -7.18 -6.91
N ALA A 76 2.00 -7.28 -8.09
CA ALA A 76 2.28 -8.56 -8.73
C ALA A 76 3.27 -9.45 -7.95
N GLN A 77 4.01 -8.90 -6.98
CA GLN A 77 4.96 -9.66 -6.15
C GLN A 77 4.27 -10.44 -5.02
N TYR A 78 3.02 -10.10 -4.71
CA TYR A 78 2.29 -10.72 -3.59
C TYR A 78 1.29 -11.75 -4.10
N PRO A 79 1.29 -12.98 -3.54
CA PRO A 79 0.25 -13.95 -3.83
C PRO A 79 -1.14 -13.41 -3.46
N PRO A 80 -2.17 -13.61 -4.30
CA PRO A 80 -3.51 -13.06 -4.05
C PRO A 80 -4.11 -13.47 -2.70
N ASP A 81 -3.86 -14.71 -2.26
CA ASP A 81 -4.34 -15.22 -0.97
C ASP A 81 -3.67 -14.52 0.22
N GLU A 82 -2.44 -14.06 0.09
CA GLU A 82 -1.77 -13.25 1.11
C GLU A 82 -2.39 -11.87 1.24
N LEU A 83 -2.67 -11.23 0.12
CA LEU A 83 -3.35 -9.93 0.09
C LEU A 83 -4.75 -10.03 0.70
N ILE A 84 -5.52 -11.07 0.35
CA ILE A 84 -6.86 -11.31 0.90
C ILE A 84 -6.80 -11.51 2.43
N ALA A 85 -5.86 -12.32 2.90
CA ALA A 85 -5.72 -12.57 4.33
C ALA A 85 -5.30 -11.31 5.10
N LEU A 86 -4.37 -10.53 4.54
CA LEU A 86 -3.94 -9.25 5.13
C LEU A 86 -5.11 -8.27 5.20
N ASP A 87 -5.83 -8.09 4.10
CA ASP A 87 -6.96 -7.16 4.06
C ASP A 87 -8.07 -7.54 5.06
N ARG A 88 -8.44 -8.83 5.11
CA ARG A 88 -9.42 -9.32 6.08
C ARG A 88 -8.99 -9.02 7.53
N LEU A 89 -7.70 -9.20 7.80
CA LEU A 89 -7.12 -8.91 9.09
C LEU A 89 -7.17 -7.41 9.42
N MET A 90 -6.88 -6.55 8.43
CA MET A 90 -6.92 -5.10 8.59
C MET A 90 -8.33 -4.54 8.85
N ARG A 91 -9.36 -5.26 8.42
CA ARG A 91 -10.77 -4.89 8.67
C ARG A 91 -11.31 -5.35 10.01
N SER A 92 -10.59 -6.21 10.73
CA SER A 92 -11.07 -6.78 11.99
C SER A 92 -11.11 -5.78 13.16
N SER A 93 -10.52 -4.59 13.03
CA SER A 93 -10.44 -3.58 14.08
C SER A 93 -10.64 -2.17 13.55
N GLU A 94 -11.55 -1.39 14.17
CA GLU A 94 -11.74 0.03 13.85
C GLU A 94 -10.50 0.87 14.12
N ALA A 95 -9.72 0.53 15.15
CA ALA A 95 -8.46 1.20 15.47
C ALA A 95 -7.44 1.03 14.33
N ILE A 96 -7.34 -0.18 13.76
CA ILE A 96 -6.48 -0.44 12.59
C ILE A 96 -6.97 0.37 11.39
N GLN A 97 -8.28 0.40 11.15
CA GLN A 97 -8.89 1.18 10.07
C GLN A 97 -8.58 2.68 10.18
N ALA A 98 -8.73 3.26 11.37
CA ALA A 98 -8.42 4.67 11.61
C ALA A 98 -6.94 4.98 11.35
N ARG A 99 -6.04 4.12 11.80
CA ARG A 99 -4.59 4.27 11.57
C ARG A 99 -4.22 4.09 10.09
N LYS A 100 -4.90 3.18 9.37
CA LYS A 100 -4.74 3.04 7.92
C LYS A 100 -5.07 4.33 7.19
N GLN A 101 -6.14 5.02 7.58
CA GLN A 101 -6.47 6.33 7.01
C GLN A 101 -5.35 7.37 7.26
N ALA A 102 -4.78 7.37 8.47
CA ALA A 102 -3.66 8.26 8.79
C ALA A 102 -2.38 7.92 8.02
N SER A 103 -2.15 6.65 7.63
CA SER A 103 -0.96 6.25 6.87
C SER A 103 -0.96 6.80 5.45
N TYR A 104 -2.11 7.02 4.84
CA TYR A 104 -2.19 7.54 3.47
C TYR A 104 -1.51 8.90 3.27
N ALA A 105 -1.62 9.80 4.23
CA ALA A 105 -0.94 11.09 4.17
C ALA A 105 0.60 10.94 4.24
N ARG A 106 1.08 9.98 5.02
CA ARG A 106 2.50 9.64 5.08
C ARG A 106 2.98 9.03 3.77
N ASP A 107 2.24 8.07 3.23
CA ASP A 107 2.58 7.40 1.98
C ASP A 107 2.59 8.41 0.82
N GLU A 108 1.62 9.33 0.77
CA GLU A 108 1.58 10.44 -0.20
C GLU A 108 2.83 11.31 -0.09
N ALA A 109 3.25 11.69 1.13
CA ALA A 109 4.44 12.50 1.33
C ALA A 109 5.72 11.77 0.86
N LEU A 110 5.86 10.46 1.11
CA LEU A 110 6.98 9.66 0.65
C LEU A 110 7.04 9.56 -0.89
N VAL A 111 5.90 9.34 -1.52
CA VAL A 111 5.80 9.29 -2.99
C VAL A 111 6.12 10.66 -3.59
N LEU A 112 5.59 11.75 -3.02
CA LEU A 112 5.89 13.10 -3.48
C LEU A 112 7.38 13.43 -3.42
N GLU A 113 8.06 13.06 -2.33
CA GLU A 113 9.49 13.30 -2.18
C GLU A 113 10.32 12.51 -3.22
N ALA A 114 9.95 11.26 -3.48
CA ALA A 114 10.56 10.48 -4.54
C ALA A 114 10.32 11.13 -5.93
N LEU A 115 9.11 11.58 -6.20
CA LEU A 115 8.80 12.28 -7.46
C LEU A 115 9.59 13.58 -7.65
N ARG A 116 9.75 14.38 -6.60
CA ARG A 116 10.58 15.59 -6.62
C ARG A 116 12.03 15.32 -6.96
N THR A 117 12.56 14.23 -6.41
CA THR A 117 13.95 13.81 -6.64
C THR A 117 14.19 13.42 -8.09
N HIS A 118 13.24 12.72 -8.73
CA HIS A 118 13.43 12.14 -10.06
C HIS A 118 12.88 12.99 -11.21
N TRP A 119 11.98 13.95 -10.93
CA TRP A 119 11.43 14.90 -11.93
C TRP A 119 11.51 16.34 -11.42
N PRO A 120 12.72 16.85 -11.13
CA PRO A 120 12.90 18.21 -10.59
C PRO A 120 12.45 19.32 -11.56
N GLU A 121 12.30 19.02 -12.85
CA GLU A 121 11.81 19.95 -13.87
C GLU A 121 10.29 20.13 -13.86
N LYS A 122 9.56 19.27 -13.19
CA LYS A 122 8.10 19.37 -13.08
C LYS A 122 7.68 20.29 -11.94
N SER A 123 6.56 20.99 -12.11
CA SER A 123 6.02 21.83 -11.04
C SER A 123 5.63 21.02 -9.80
N ASP A 124 5.83 21.59 -8.61
CA ASP A 124 5.46 20.93 -7.35
C ASP A 124 3.96 20.55 -7.31
N THR A 125 3.11 21.41 -7.86
CA THR A 125 1.67 21.12 -7.98
C THR A 125 1.41 19.87 -8.81
N HIS A 126 2.10 19.71 -9.95
CA HIS A 126 1.96 18.53 -10.79
C HIS A 126 2.38 17.26 -10.05
N LEU A 127 3.55 17.27 -9.41
CA LEU A 127 4.07 16.12 -8.68
C LEU A 127 3.18 15.76 -7.48
N ARG A 128 2.67 16.77 -6.77
CA ARG A 128 1.72 16.58 -5.66
C ARG A 128 0.42 15.94 -6.14
N MET A 129 -0.13 16.39 -7.26
CA MET A 129 -1.32 15.78 -7.85
C MET A 129 -1.08 14.32 -8.23
N VAL A 130 0.07 14.00 -8.81
CA VAL A 130 0.42 12.60 -9.13
C VAL A 130 0.51 11.74 -7.86
N ALA A 131 1.14 12.22 -6.79
CA ALA A 131 1.21 11.51 -5.51
C ALA A 131 -0.19 11.28 -4.90
N MET A 132 -1.03 12.31 -4.89
CA MET A 132 -2.42 12.21 -4.40
C MET A 132 -3.22 11.20 -5.22
N LEU A 133 -3.11 11.24 -6.55
CA LEU A 133 -3.78 10.29 -7.45
C LEU A 133 -3.32 8.85 -7.22
N ALA A 134 -2.03 8.61 -7.01
CA ALA A 134 -1.49 7.28 -6.71
C ALA A 134 -2.16 6.67 -5.47
N ILE A 135 -2.23 7.44 -4.38
CA ILE A 135 -2.88 7.00 -3.13
C ILE A 135 -4.39 6.88 -3.31
N GLY A 136 -5.01 7.80 -4.04
CA GLY A 136 -6.43 7.75 -4.39
C GLY A 136 -6.81 6.49 -5.16
N VAL A 137 -6.06 6.15 -6.21
CA VAL A 137 -6.23 4.92 -7.00
C VAL A 137 -6.08 3.68 -6.12
N SER A 138 -5.05 3.62 -5.26
CA SER A 138 -4.87 2.51 -4.32
C SER A 138 -6.10 2.29 -3.45
N ARG A 139 -6.69 3.37 -2.93
CA ARG A 139 -7.86 3.31 -2.05
C ARG A 139 -9.10 2.79 -2.79
N VAL A 140 -9.36 3.33 -3.98
CA VAL A 140 -10.50 2.91 -4.83
C VAL A 140 -10.33 1.47 -5.28
N ALA A 141 -9.13 1.10 -5.72
CA ALA A 141 -8.81 -0.27 -6.15
C ALA A 141 -9.00 -1.29 -5.02
N LEU A 142 -8.48 -0.99 -3.82
CA LEU A 142 -8.66 -1.84 -2.64
C LEU A 142 -10.13 -1.97 -2.23
N ASP A 143 -10.90 -0.88 -2.26
CA ASP A 143 -12.33 -0.93 -1.95
C ASP A 143 -13.11 -1.78 -2.96
N GLY A 144 -12.87 -1.60 -4.26
CA GLY A 144 -13.47 -2.40 -5.33
C GLY A 144 -13.09 -3.87 -5.24
N TRP A 145 -11.81 -4.16 -5.04
CA TRP A 145 -11.29 -5.52 -4.87
C TRP A 145 -11.92 -6.24 -3.69
N ASN A 146 -12.09 -5.55 -2.59
CA ASN A 146 -12.71 -6.05 -1.38
C ASN A 146 -14.19 -6.37 -1.58
N LYS A 147 -14.94 -5.47 -2.22
CA LYS A 147 -16.36 -5.70 -2.57
C LYS A 147 -16.53 -6.90 -3.49
N ASN A 148 -15.53 -7.18 -4.31
CA ASN A 148 -15.49 -8.35 -5.21
C ASN A 148 -15.06 -9.66 -4.50
N GLY A 149 -14.74 -9.62 -3.20
CA GLY A 149 -14.29 -10.79 -2.44
C GLY A 149 -12.96 -11.38 -2.89
N GLY A 150 -12.13 -10.60 -3.61
CA GLY A 150 -10.85 -11.06 -4.13
C GLY A 150 -10.97 -11.99 -5.35
N GLY A 151 -12.12 -12.04 -6.00
CA GLY A 151 -12.38 -12.91 -7.16
C GLY A 151 -11.59 -12.55 -8.43
N ARG A 152 -11.03 -11.33 -8.48
CA ARG A 152 -10.11 -10.85 -9.52
C ARG A 152 -8.81 -10.34 -8.88
N PRO A 153 -7.67 -10.33 -9.58
CA PRO A 153 -6.42 -9.76 -9.08
C PRO A 153 -6.56 -8.28 -8.68
N LEU A 154 -5.91 -7.85 -7.59
CA LEU A 154 -5.89 -6.44 -7.20
C LEU A 154 -5.26 -5.56 -8.29
N ALA A 155 -4.31 -6.11 -9.07
CA ALA A 155 -3.69 -5.42 -10.20
C ALA A 155 -4.70 -4.94 -11.24
N ASP A 156 -5.78 -5.70 -11.49
CA ASP A 156 -6.83 -5.30 -12.44
C ASP A 156 -7.56 -4.04 -11.96
N PHE A 157 -7.92 -3.99 -10.68
CA PHE A 157 -8.58 -2.81 -10.08
C PHE A 157 -7.67 -1.58 -10.06
N LEU A 158 -6.37 -1.78 -9.85
CA LEU A 158 -5.38 -0.70 -9.96
C LEU A 158 -5.29 -0.18 -11.40
N ALA A 159 -5.19 -1.08 -12.39
CA ALA A 159 -5.15 -0.71 -13.79
C ALA A 159 -6.40 0.08 -14.20
N GLU A 160 -7.59 -0.43 -13.86
CA GLU A 160 -8.87 0.25 -14.11
C GLU A 160 -8.92 1.65 -13.49
N GLY A 161 -8.38 1.83 -12.27
CA GLY A 161 -8.31 3.13 -11.61
C GLY A 161 -7.41 4.12 -12.33
N PHE A 162 -6.24 3.69 -12.81
CA PHE A 162 -5.34 4.52 -13.60
C PHE A 162 -5.93 4.85 -14.98
N ASP A 163 -6.54 3.88 -15.65
CA ASP A 163 -7.19 4.08 -16.96
C ASP A 163 -8.35 5.09 -16.86
N ALA A 164 -9.11 5.05 -15.76
CA ALA A 164 -10.18 6.02 -15.52
C ALA A 164 -9.65 7.45 -15.38
N ILE A 165 -8.49 7.66 -14.76
CA ILE A 165 -7.86 8.99 -14.66
C ILE A 165 -7.39 9.47 -16.05
N GLU A 166 -6.75 8.59 -16.83
CA GLU A 166 -6.30 8.91 -18.19
C GLU A 166 -7.48 9.29 -19.10
N ALA A 167 -8.61 8.59 -18.98
CA ALA A 167 -9.83 8.89 -19.73
C ALA A 167 -10.42 10.27 -19.39
N VAL A 168 -10.37 10.69 -18.12
CA VAL A 168 -10.81 12.04 -17.70
C VAL A 168 -9.89 13.11 -18.28
N GLY A 169 -8.58 12.88 -18.31
CA GLY A 169 -7.59 13.82 -18.89
C GLY A 169 -7.65 13.91 -20.42
N GLY A 170 -7.99 12.81 -21.09
CA GLY A 170 -8.05 12.74 -22.58
C GLY A 170 -9.26 13.39 -23.21
N GLN A 171 -10.33 13.64 -22.47
CA GLN A 171 -11.57 14.27 -23.01
C GLN A 171 -11.48 15.78 -23.23
N GLN A 172 -10.36 16.43 -22.89
CA GLN A 172 -10.19 17.88 -23.03
C GLN A 172 -9.42 18.31 -24.31
N SER A 173 -9.15 17.38 -25.22
CA SER A 173 -8.37 17.66 -26.44
C SER A 173 -9.20 17.43 -27.73
N GLY A 174 -10.49 17.70 -27.65
CA GLY A 174 -11.40 17.64 -28.80
C GLY A 174 -12.01 19.00 -29.13
#